data_259a40bf682c118571b1f85f13a70b37
#
_entry.id   259a40bf682c118571b1f85f13a70b37
#
_cell.length_a   1.000
_cell.length_b   1.000
_cell.length_c   1.000
_cell.angle_alpha   90.00
_cell.angle_beta   90.00
_cell.angle_gamma   90.00
#
_symmetry.space_group_name_H-M   'P 1'
#
loop_
_entity.id
_entity.type
_entity.pdbx_description
1 polymer ?
#
loop_
_entity_poly.entity_id
_entity_poly.type
_entity_poly.pdbx_seq_one_letter_code
_entity_poly.pdbx_strand_id
1 'polypeptide(L)'
;KGFFILGIKAPTGIGFFDHMLEQIGKHSGCDLTICVNGDLEVDEHHTIEDTALALGEAFAKALGDKRGIERYGFCLPMDDSLCSVALDFGGRPWLVYDATFKREYVGDLPTEMILHFFKSLSDAARMNLNIKAEGDNEHHKIEGIFKALAKSIKMAVKRDIYQYELPSTKGVL
;
A
#
# COMPACT_ATOMS: atom_id res chain seq x y z
N LYS A 1 -13.11 1.97 21.52
CA LYS A 1 -13.41 0.69 20.85
C LYS A 1 -12.11 0.18 20.29
N GLY A 2 -11.65 -0.99 20.79
CA GLY A 2 -10.36 -1.57 20.40
C GLY A 2 -10.35 -1.94 18.93
N PHE A 3 -9.32 -1.49 18.21
CA PHE A 3 -9.07 -1.90 16.85
C PHE A 3 -8.45 -3.31 16.91
N PHE A 4 -9.17 -4.29 16.45
CA PHE A 4 -8.62 -5.61 16.20
C PHE A 4 -7.95 -5.57 14.83
N ILE A 5 -6.64 -5.72 14.79
CA ILE A 5 -5.92 -6.02 13.56
C ILE A 5 -6.23 -7.49 13.28
N LEU A 6 -7.11 -7.73 12.34
CA LEU A 6 -7.28 -9.06 11.79
C LEU A 6 -6.10 -9.29 10.85
N GLY A 7 -5.14 -10.09 11.28
CA GLY A 7 -3.97 -10.45 10.47
C GLY A 7 -4.32 -11.21 9.20
N ILE A 8 -3.30 -11.59 8.44
CA ILE A 8 -3.46 -12.47 7.27
C ILE A 8 -4.04 -13.81 7.74
N LYS A 9 -5.26 -14.15 7.28
CA LYS A 9 -5.94 -15.39 7.68
C LYS A 9 -5.54 -16.58 6.84
N ALA A 10 -5.18 -16.36 5.59
CA ALA A 10 -4.62 -17.35 4.69
C ALA A 10 -3.43 -16.69 3.99
N PRO A 11 -2.21 -17.09 4.33
CA PRO A 11 -1.00 -16.50 3.76
C PRO A 11 -0.93 -16.75 2.25
N THR A 12 -0.27 -15.84 1.54
CA THR A 12 -0.08 -15.92 0.09
C THR A 12 0.81 -17.10 -0.31
N GLY A 13 1.59 -17.63 0.62
CA GLY A 13 2.65 -18.62 0.39
C GLY A 13 4.00 -18.00 0.06
N ILE A 14 4.08 -16.65 -0.03
CA ILE A 14 5.31 -15.88 -0.20
C ILE A 14 5.58 -15.18 1.13
N GLY A 15 6.45 -15.76 1.97
CA GLY A 15 6.57 -15.35 3.37
C GLY A 15 6.98 -13.91 3.57
N PHE A 16 7.90 -13.39 2.76
CA PHE A 16 8.30 -12.00 2.84
C PHE A 16 7.19 -11.05 2.37
N PHE A 17 6.41 -11.45 1.37
CA PHE A 17 5.25 -10.66 0.92
C PHE A 17 4.15 -10.60 1.98
N ASP A 18 3.86 -11.73 2.65
CA ASP A 18 2.93 -11.78 3.77
C ASP A 18 3.35 -10.79 4.88
N HIS A 19 4.65 -10.78 5.22
CA HIS A 19 5.20 -9.81 6.17
C HIS A 19 5.00 -8.36 5.71
N MET A 20 5.12 -8.07 4.41
CA MET A 20 4.86 -6.73 3.87
C MET A 20 3.37 -6.33 3.96
N LEU A 21 2.46 -7.24 3.67
CA LEU A 21 1.02 -7.00 3.81
C LEU A 21 0.63 -6.76 5.28
N GLU A 22 1.27 -7.46 6.23
CA GLU A 22 1.11 -7.19 7.66
C GLU A 22 1.52 -5.76 8.04
N GLN A 23 2.57 -5.21 7.42
CA GLN A 23 2.96 -3.81 7.65
C GLN A 23 1.84 -2.85 7.25
N ILE A 24 1.15 -3.12 6.12
CA ILE A 24 0.00 -2.30 5.71
C ILE A 24 -1.09 -2.34 6.78
N GLY A 25 -1.53 -3.53 7.19
CA GLY A 25 -2.57 -3.68 8.22
C GLY A 25 -2.17 -3.02 9.54
N LYS A 26 -0.96 -3.32 10.04
CA LYS A 26 -0.48 -2.84 11.33
C LYS A 26 -0.36 -1.32 11.40
N HIS A 27 0.18 -0.69 10.38
CA HIS A 27 0.58 0.70 10.42
C HIS A 27 -0.45 1.67 9.82
N SER A 28 -1.36 1.20 8.96
CA SER A 28 -2.43 2.04 8.41
C SER A 28 -3.54 2.35 9.40
N GLY A 29 -3.72 1.49 10.42
CA GLY A 29 -4.85 1.57 11.33
C GLY A 29 -6.17 1.15 10.68
N CYS A 30 -6.12 0.48 9.52
CA CYS A 30 -7.26 -0.14 8.87
C CYS A 30 -7.46 -1.56 9.42
N ASP A 31 -8.72 -1.98 9.60
CA ASP A 31 -9.04 -3.38 9.84
C ASP A 31 -8.93 -4.11 8.50
N LEU A 32 -7.87 -4.91 8.35
CA LEU A 32 -7.52 -5.59 7.11
C LEU A 32 -7.55 -7.11 7.30
N THR A 33 -8.32 -7.79 6.49
CA THR A 33 -8.31 -9.27 6.39
C THR A 33 -7.94 -9.66 4.99
N ILE A 34 -6.85 -10.41 4.84
CA ILE A 34 -6.35 -10.89 3.55
C ILE A 34 -6.41 -12.42 3.56
N CYS A 35 -7.00 -12.99 2.52
CA CYS A 35 -7.00 -14.42 2.24
C CYS A 35 -6.66 -14.59 0.75
N VAL A 36 -5.56 -15.25 0.46
CA VAL A 36 -5.08 -15.47 -0.90
C VAL A 36 -4.96 -16.96 -1.17
N ASN A 37 -5.35 -17.36 -2.36
CA ASN A 37 -5.11 -18.70 -2.90
C ASN A 37 -4.62 -18.50 -4.33
N GLY A 38 -3.32 -18.36 -4.49
CA GLY A 38 -2.65 -18.11 -5.76
C GLY A 38 -2.16 -19.39 -6.43
N ASP A 39 -1.70 -19.26 -7.66
CA ASP A 39 -1.18 -20.31 -8.54
C ASP A 39 0.36 -20.35 -8.51
N LEU A 40 0.92 -20.44 -7.29
CA LEU A 40 2.38 -20.46 -7.06
C LEU A 40 3.13 -21.59 -7.78
N GLU A 41 2.40 -22.59 -8.30
CA GLU A 41 2.95 -23.61 -9.19
C GLU A 41 3.36 -23.05 -10.56
N VAL A 42 2.86 -21.86 -10.93
CA VAL A 42 3.29 -21.10 -12.11
C VAL A 42 4.48 -20.23 -11.74
N ASP A 43 4.21 -19.21 -10.95
CA ASP A 43 5.17 -18.33 -10.27
C ASP A 43 4.44 -17.45 -9.23
N GLU A 44 5.12 -16.47 -8.67
CA GLU A 44 4.57 -15.54 -7.70
C GLU A 44 3.86 -14.32 -8.32
N HIS A 45 3.99 -14.08 -9.61
CA HIS A 45 3.54 -12.85 -10.30
C HIS A 45 2.04 -12.63 -10.12
N HIS A 46 1.22 -13.60 -10.55
CA HIS A 46 -0.25 -13.50 -10.44
C HIS A 46 -0.70 -13.30 -9.01
N THR A 47 -0.10 -14.04 -8.07
CA THR A 47 -0.44 -13.95 -6.65
C THR A 47 -0.21 -12.55 -6.09
N ILE A 48 0.90 -11.92 -6.44
CA ILE A 48 1.25 -10.57 -5.96
C ILE A 48 0.39 -9.52 -6.65
N GLU A 49 0.24 -9.59 -7.97
CA GLU A 49 -0.54 -8.62 -8.75
C GLU A 49 -2.01 -8.64 -8.37
N ASP A 50 -2.65 -9.81 -8.33
CA ASP A 50 -4.07 -9.95 -7.99
C ASP A 50 -4.36 -9.54 -6.54
N THR A 51 -3.42 -9.80 -5.62
CA THR A 51 -3.52 -9.30 -4.25
C THR A 51 -3.51 -7.76 -4.23
N ALA A 52 -2.64 -7.13 -5.01
CA ALA A 52 -2.59 -5.67 -5.11
C ALA A 52 -3.85 -5.07 -5.71
N LEU A 53 -4.38 -5.69 -6.79
CA LEU A 53 -5.64 -5.27 -7.43
C LEU A 53 -6.81 -5.37 -6.46
N ALA A 54 -6.97 -6.52 -5.81
CA ALA A 54 -8.05 -6.76 -4.83
C ALA A 54 -7.97 -5.79 -3.65
N LEU A 55 -6.76 -5.53 -3.13
CA LEU A 55 -6.53 -4.59 -2.04
C LEU A 55 -6.88 -3.15 -2.47
N GLY A 56 -6.47 -2.75 -3.67
CA GLY A 56 -6.78 -1.44 -4.24
C GLY A 56 -8.29 -1.23 -4.44
N GLU A 57 -8.99 -2.21 -4.99
CA GLU A 57 -10.46 -2.17 -5.10
C GLU A 57 -11.15 -2.09 -3.74
N ALA A 58 -10.65 -2.82 -2.74
CA ALA A 58 -11.18 -2.76 -1.38
C ALA A 58 -11.04 -1.35 -0.79
N PHE A 59 -9.89 -0.69 -0.97
CA PHE A 59 -9.73 0.72 -0.59
C PHE A 59 -10.69 1.63 -1.34
N ALA A 60 -10.81 1.51 -2.66
CA ALA A 60 -11.71 2.33 -3.45
C ALA A 60 -13.17 2.19 -2.98
N LYS A 61 -13.62 0.96 -2.70
CA LYS A 61 -14.96 0.67 -2.16
C LYS A 61 -15.17 1.23 -0.76
N ALA A 62 -14.18 1.05 0.13
CA ALA A 62 -14.26 1.51 1.52
C ALA A 62 -14.26 3.04 1.66
N LEU A 63 -13.57 3.75 0.78
CA LEU A 63 -13.55 5.21 0.74
C LEU A 63 -14.87 5.81 0.26
N GLY A 64 -15.62 5.08 -0.58
CA GLY A 64 -16.92 5.50 -1.10
C GLY A 64 -16.86 6.85 -1.83
N ASP A 65 -17.69 7.79 -1.43
CA ASP A 65 -17.75 9.14 -2.00
C ASP A 65 -16.62 10.08 -1.55
N LYS A 66 -15.75 9.59 -0.67
CA LYS A 66 -14.56 10.28 -0.14
C LYS A 66 -14.84 11.58 0.63
N ARG A 67 -16.08 11.78 1.09
CA ARG A 67 -16.43 12.95 1.89
C ARG A 67 -15.80 12.90 3.27
N GLY A 68 -15.26 14.02 3.70
CA GLY A 68 -14.65 14.21 5.02
C GLY A 68 -13.29 13.54 5.20
N ILE A 69 -12.69 12.94 4.16
CA ILE A 69 -11.32 12.41 4.27
C ILE A 69 -10.28 13.52 4.08
N GLU A 70 -9.10 13.34 4.65
CA GLU A 70 -7.95 14.24 4.42
C GLU A 70 -7.41 14.13 2.99
N ARG A 71 -7.68 13.04 2.28
CA ARG A 71 -7.31 12.75 0.91
C ARG A 71 -5.82 12.50 0.70
N TYR A 72 -4.95 13.27 1.32
CA TYR A 72 -3.49 13.23 1.13
C TYR A 72 -2.79 12.61 2.31
N GLY A 73 -1.67 11.94 2.05
CA GLY A 73 -0.79 11.43 3.09
C GLY A 73 0.64 11.26 2.60
N PHE A 74 1.59 11.31 3.53
CA PHE A 74 3.02 11.13 3.28
C PHE A 74 3.74 10.63 4.53
N CYS A 75 4.84 9.91 4.34
CA CYS A 75 5.66 9.40 5.44
C CYS A 75 7.09 9.06 5.01
N LEU A 76 8.01 9.06 5.98
CA LEU A 76 9.46 8.84 5.88
C LEU A 76 9.90 7.92 7.04
N PRO A 77 11.01 7.54 7.25
CA PRO A 77 12.17 6.70 7.10
C PRO A 77 12.13 5.30 7.78
N MET A 78 13.11 4.42 7.49
CA MET A 78 13.35 3.16 8.21
C MET A 78 14.85 2.84 8.30
N ASP A 79 15.41 2.83 9.52
CA ASP A 79 16.82 2.54 9.86
C ASP A 79 17.82 3.23 8.91
N ASP A 80 18.62 2.46 8.17
CA ASP A 80 19.57 2.96 7.16
C ASP A 80 18.91 3.47 5.89
N SER A 81 17.59 3.25 5.76
CA SER A 81 16.84 3.57 4.54
C SER A 81 15.93 4.78 4.75
N LEU A 82 15.92 5.66 3.77
CA LEU A 82 14.99 6.77 3.67
C LEU A 82 13.91 6.44 2.64
N CYS A 83 12.68 6.22 3.10
CA CYS A 83 11.55 5.89 2.27
C CYS A 83 10.50 7.00 2.34
N SER A 84 10.21 7.61 1.21
CA SER A 84 9.20 8.65 1.07
C SER A 84 8.03 8.10 0.24
N VAL A 85 6.83 8.11 0.81
CA VAL A 85 5.61 7.77 0.11
C VAL A 85 4.62 8.91 0.26
N ALA A 86 4.17 9.45 -0.87
CA ALA A 86 3.10 10.43 -0.90
C ALA A 86 1.97 9.90 -1.76
N LEU A 87 0.73 10.05 -1.29
CA LEU A 87 -0.45 9.59 -2.01
C LEU A 87 -1.56 10.64 -2.06
N ASP A 88 -2.41 10.53 -3.09
CA ASP A 88 -3.64 11.30 -3.27
C ASP A 88 -4.76 10.38 -3.75
N PHE A 89 -5.82 10.22 -2.97
CA PHE A 89 -7.03 9.50 -3.38
C PHE A 89 -7.92 10.34 -4.34
N GLY A 90 -7.29 11.05 -5.25
CA GLY A 90 -7.93 11.96 -6.20
C GLY A 90 -8.70 11.31 -7.35
N GLY A 91 -8.85 9.98 -7.38
CA GLY A 91 -9.62 9.25 -8.40
C GLY A 91 -8.88 9.04 -9.73
N ARG A 92 -7.65 9.52 -9.88
CA ARG A 92 -6.82 9.37 -11.08
C ARG A 92 -5.57 8.60 -10.73
N PRO A 93 -5.43 7.34 -11.19
CA PRO A 93 -4.25 6.55 -10.90
C PRO A 93 -3.02 7.11 -11.61
N TRP A 94 -1.93 7.19 -10.88
CA TRP A 94 -0.62 7.52 -11.44
C TRP A 94 0.48 7.09 -10.48
N LEU A 95 1.39 6.24 -10.92
CA LEU A 95 2.54 5.85 -10.13
C LEU A 95 3.80 6.57 -10.60
N VAL A 96 4.51 7.20 -9.65
CA VAL A 96 5.91 7.58 -9.78
C VAL A 96 6.71 6.71 -8.81
N TYR A 97 7.69 5.99 -9.33
CA TYR A 97 8.47 5.02 -8.55
C TYR A 97 9.97 5.24 -8.77
N ASP A 98 10.66 5.60 -7.71
CA ASP A 98 12.10 5.84 -7.68
C ASP A 98 12.71 5.00 -6.54
N ALA A 99 12.85 3.72 -6.80
CA ALA A 99 13.53 2.77 -5.93
C ALA A 99 14.21 1.70 -6.76
N THR A 100 15.46 1.43 -6.46
CA THR A 100 16.26 0.41 -7.16
C THR A 100 16.75 -0.63 -6.18
N PHE A 101 16.80 -1.87 -6.63
CA PHE A 101 17.27 -3.00 -5.84
C PHE A 101 18.43 -3.70 -6.57
N LYS A 102 19.46 -4.06 -5.79
CA LYS A 102 20.64 -4.77 -6.31
C LYS A 102 20.46 -6.29 -6.22
N ARG A 103 19.66 -6.75 -5.25
CA ARG A 103 19.34 -8.16 -5.05
C ARG A 103 18.12 -8.52 -5.88
N GLU A 104 18.15 -9.67 -6.53
CA GLU A 104 17.02 -10.23 -7.28
C GLU A 104 15.88 -10.64 -6.34
N TYR A 105 16.20 -11.16 -5.18
CA TYR A 105 15.22 -11.60 -4.17
C TYR A 105 15.53 -11.02 -2.79
N VAL A 106 14.47 -10.78 -2.01
CA VAL A 106 14.53 -10.60 -0.56
C VAL A 106 13.58 -11.62 0.08
N GLY A 107 14.15 -12.56 0.85
CA GLY A 107 13.42 -13.76 1.22
C GLY A 107 13.05 -14.56 -0.05
N ASP A 108 11.79 -14.84 -0.19
CA ASP A 108 11.15 -15.52 -1.33
C ASP A 108 10.43 -14.56 -2.30
N LEU A 109 10.57 -13.24 -2.09
CA LEU A 109 9.94 -12.21 -2.90
C LEU A 109 10.93 -11.64 -3.94
N PRO A 110 10.64 -11.75 -5.27
CA PRO A 110 11.41 -11.07 -6.29
C PRO A 110 11.27 -9.54 -6.16
N THR A 111 12.38 -8.82 -6.22
CA THR A 111 12.37 -7.37 -6.03
C THR A 111 11.70 -6.61 -7.19
N GLU A 112 11.68 -7.19 -8.39
CA GLU A 112 10.93 -6.63 -9.53
C GLU A 112 9.42 -6.54 -9.25
N MET A 113 8.87 -7.47 -8.47
CA MET A 113 7.44 -7.50 -8.12
C MET A 113 7.01 -6.35 -7.21
N ILE A 114 7.94 -5.65 -6.59
CA ILE A 114 7.61 -4.48 -5.75
C ILE A 114 7.01 -3.36 -6.60
N LEU A 115 7.61 -3.07 -7.75
CA LEU A 115 7.04 -2.09 -8.70
C LEU A 115 5.66 -2.55 -9.21
N HIS A 116 5.50 -3.81 -9.59
CA HIS A 116 4.24 -4.37 -10.07
C HIS A 116 3.14 -4.27 -9.01
N PHE A 117 3.45 -4.64 -7.76
CA PHE A 117 2.51 -4.49 -6.65
C PHE A 117 1.99 -3.05 -6.51
N PHE A 118 2.88 -2.06 -6.45
CA PHE A 118 2.47 -0.67 -6.27
C PHE A 118 1.77 -0.09 -7.50
N LYS A 119 2.11 -0.57 -8.70
CA LYS A 119 1.41 -0.19 -9.94
C LYS A 119 -0.04 -0.66 -9.92
N SER A 120 -0.26 -1.94 -9.66
CA SER A 120 -1.59 -2.55 -9.60
C SER A 120 -2.43 -1.97 -8.47
N LEU A 121 -1.82 -1.76 -7.30
CA LEU A 121 -2.47 -1.11 -6.16
C LEU A 121 -2.90 0.34 -6.49
N SER A 122 -2.02 1.13 -7.10
CA SER A 122 -2.33 2.52 -7.51
C SER A 122 -3.49 2.58 -8.49
N ASP A 123 -3.49 1.69 -9.48
CA ASP A 123 -4.53 1.63 -10.52
C ASP A 123 -5.87 1.24 -9.91
N ALA A 124 -5.92 0.16 -9.14
CA ALA A 124 -7.15 -0.38 -8.57
C ALA A 124 -7.74 0.53 -7.48
N ALA A 125 -6.91 1.14 -6.64
CA ALA A 125 -7.33 2.12 -5.65
C ALA A 125 -7.67 3.49 -6.26
N ARG A 126 -7.37 3.70 -7.54
CA ARG A 126 -7.54 4.97 -8.26
C ARG A 126 -6.84 6.12 -7.52
N MET A 127 -5.63 5.86 -7.05
CA MET A 127 -4.81 6.83 -6.32
C MET A 127 -3.58 7.25 -7.11
N ASN A 128 -3.17 8.49 -6.92
CA ASN A 128 -1.85 8.94 -7.30
C ASN A 128 -0.87 8.51 -6.21
N LEU A 129 0.25 7.91 -6.59
CA LEU A 129 1.24 7.37 -5.66
C LEU A 129 2.64 7.74 -6.10
N ASN A 130 3.38 8.39 -5.23
CA ASN A 130 4.80 8.70 -5.40
C ASN A 130 5.60 7.96 -4.35
N ILE A 131 6.55 7.15 -4.80
CA ILE A 131 7.43 6.35 -3.95
C ILE A 131 8.88 6.70 -4.29
N LYS A 132 9.67 7.01 -3.26
CA LYS A 132 11.11 7.12 -3.35
C LYS A 132 11.74 6.36 -2.19
N ALA A 133 12.76 5.53 -2.46
CA ALA A 133 13.52 4.83 -1.43
C ALA A 133 15.00 4.80 -1.75
N GLU A 134 15.81 5.20 -0.76
CA GLU A 134 17.27 5.18 -0.76
C GLU A 134 17.75 4.41 0.47
N GLY A 135 18.84 3.68 0.36
CA GLY A 135 19.43 2.89 1.44
C GLY A 135 20.25 1.73 0.90
N ASP A 136 20.99 1.07 1.78
CA ASP A 136 21.87 -0.02 1.39
C ASP A 136 21.25 -1.40 1.58
N ASN A 137 20.37 -1.56 2.59
CA ASN A 137 19.72 -2.84 2.89
C ASN A 137 18.38 -2.96 2.13
N GLU A 138 18.30 -3.94 1.24
CA GLU A 138 17.11 -4.15 0.40
C GLU A 138 15.85 -4.49 1.21
N HIS A 139 16.00 -5.28 2.29
CA HIS A 139 14.92 -5.60 3.21
C HIS A 139 14.36 -4.30 3.84
N HIS A 140 15.24 -3.46 4.39
CA HIS A 140 14.86 -2.20 5.02
C HIS A 140 14.20 -1.23 4.03
N LYS A 141 14.70 -1.15 2.79
CA LYS A 141 14.05 -0.33 1.75
C LYS A 141 12.63 -0.81 1.46
N ILE A 142 12.43 -2.11 1.23
CA ILE A 142 11.11 -2.65 0.91
C ILE A 142 10.17 -2.47 2.09
N GLU A 143 10.56 -2.90 3.27
CA GLU A 143 9.73 -2.76 4.48
C GLU A 143 9.43 -1.29 4.80
N GLY A 144 10.42 -0.42 4.62
CA GLY A 144 10.27 1.03 4.78
C GLY A 144 9.23 1.61 3.84
N ILE A 145 9.19 1.20 2.56
CA ILE A 145 8.17 1.62 1.60
C ILE A 145 6.77 1.18 2.07
N PHE A 146 6.60 -0.08 2.47
CA PHE A 146 5.30 -0.59 2.92
C PHE A 146 4.82 0.09 4.20
N LYS A 147 5.71 0.35 5.17
CA LYS A 147 5.38 1.12 6.37
C LYS A 147 5.03 2.57 6.05
N ALA A 148 5.78 3.22 5.16
CA ALA A 148 5.52 4.58 4.74
C ALA A 148 4.18 4.67 4.00
N LEU A 149 3.86 3.73 3.10
CA LEU A 149 2.55 3.63 2.46
C LEU A 149 1.43 3.51 3.52
N ALA A 150 1.58 2.60 4.46
CA ALA A 150 0.58 2.37 5.50
C ALA A 150 0.30 3.63 6.33
N LYS A 151 1.35 4.35 6.72
CA LYS A 151 1.22 5.62 7.44
C LYS A 151 0.59 6.71 6.58
N SER A 152 0.94 6.77 5.30
CA SER A 152 0.33 7.72 4.35
C SER A 152 -1.16 7.43 4.16
N ILE A 153 -1.55 6.14 4.06
CA ILE A 153 -2.97 5.74 4.05
C ILE A 153 -3.66 6.20 5.32
N LYS A 154 -3.07 5.94 6.49
CA LYS A 154 -3.63 6.36 7.79
C LYS A 154 -3.93 7.86 7.84
N MET A 155 -3.03 8.68 7.31
CA MET A 155 -3.22 10.12 7.24
C MET A 155 -4.35 10.48 6.27
N ALA A 156 -4.31 9.91 5.07
CA ALA A 156 -5.24 10.25 3.97
C ALA A 156 -6.69 9.84 4.25
N VAL A 157 -6.91 8.71 4.94
CA VAL A 157 -8.26 8.20 5.24
C VAL A 157 -8.86 8.78 6.51
N LYS A 158 -8.09 9.57 7.26
CA LYS A 158 -8.62 10.25 8.45
C LYS A 158 -9.82 11.10 8.05
N ARG A 159 -10.93 10.96 8.78
CA ARG A 159 -12.16 11.73 8.53
C ARG A 159 -12.34 12.81 9.58
N ASP A 160 -12.70 14.00 9.10
CA ASP A 160 -13.23 15.05 9.96
C ASP A 160 -14.75 14.82 10.11
N ILE A 161 -15.18 14.56 11.34
CA ILE A 161 -16.60 14.35 11.65
C ILE A 161 -17.40 15.67 11.72
N TYR A 162 -16.72 16.81 11.76
CA TYR A 162 -17.33 18.14 11.83
C TYR A 162 -17.37 18.85 10.46
N GLN A 163 -16.53 18.42 9.51
CA GLN A 163 -16.48 18.95 8.15
C GLN A 163 -16.60 17.81 7.14
N TYR A 164 -17.82 17.43 6.83
CA TYR A 164 -18.13 16.34 5.91
C TYR A 164 -18.22 16.85 4.47
N GLU A 165 -17.18 17.58 4.04
CA GLU A 165 -17.07 18.13 2.70
C GLU A 165 -16.26 17.23 1.78
N LEU A 166 -16.50 17.34 0.48
CA LEU A 166 -15.65 16.69 -0.52
C LEU A 166 -14.34 17.51 -0.63
N PRO A 167 -13.16 16.92 -0.41
CA PRO A 167 -11.88 17.63 -0.45
C PRO A 167 -11.46 17.90 -1.90
N SER A 168 -12.28 18.63 -2.64
CA SER A 168 -12.08 18.96 -4.05
C SER A 168 -12.80 20.28 -4.42
N THR A 169 -12.04 21.22 -4.95
CA THR A 169 -12.60 22.47 -5.50
C THR A 169 -13.40 22.26 -6.79
N LYS A 170 -13.25 21.07 -7.41
CA LYS A 170 -13.98 20.71 -8.64
C LYS A 170 -15.31 20.00 -8.35
N GLY A 171 -15.61 19.68 -7.08
CA GLY A 171 -16.83 18.98 -6.68
C GLY A 171 -16.88 17.50 -7.05
N VAL A 172 -15.78 16.93 -7.55
CA VAL A 172 -15.62 15.50 -7.91
C VAL A 172 -14.23 14.98 -7.53
N LEU A 173 -14.13 13.68 -7.27
CA LEU A 173 -12.89 12.91 -7.07
C LEU A 173 -12.97 11.57 -7.79
#